data_deb6b961b8f4f42c3562c96f72beb34b
#
_entry.id   deb6b961b8f4f42c3562c96f72beb34b
#
_cell.length_a   1.000
_cell.length_b   1.000
_cell.length_c   1.000
_cell.angle_alpha   90.00
_cell.angle_beta   90.00
_cell.angle_gamma   90.00
#
_symmetry.space_group_name_H-M   'P 1'
#
loop_
_entity.id
_entity.type
_entity.pdbx_description
1 polymer ?
#
loop_
_entity_poly.entity_id
_entity_poly.type
_entity_poly.pdbx_seq_one_letter_code
_entity_poly.pdbx_strand_id
1 'polypeptide(L)'
;MTLAIMGVLVMVAVPMAQVAVQREKERDLRQALAQLREGLDAYKRASEQGRIAVRLGDSGYPKSLSDLSEGVPDQRSPTKRAMYFLRALPRDPMNPDTSIKPAETWGLRSYASPPDDPQEGTDVFDVYSKSAQVGLNGVPYRQW
;
A
#
# COMPACT_ATOMS: atom_id res chain seq x y z
N MET A 1 -9.66 44.94 -22.75
CA MET A 1 -10.28 43.66 -23.15
C MET A 1 -9.35 42.43 -23.02
N THR A 2 -8.09 42.53 -23.41
CA THR A 2 -7.12 41.42 -23.35
C THR A 2 -6.81 40.89 -21.95
N LEU A 3 -6.76 41.73 -20.92
CA LEU A 3 -6.48 41.34 -19.52
C LEU A 3 -7.61 40.51 -18.89
N ALA A 4 -8.88 40.73 -19.24
CA ALA A 4 -10.02 39.95 -18.75
C ALA A 4 -10.04 38.52 -19.30
N ILE A 5 -9.63 38.30 -20.54
CA ILE A 5 -9.55 37.00 -21.20
C ILE A 5 -8.40 36.17 -20.58
N MET A 6 -7.24 36.76 -20.29
CA MET A 6 -6.13 36.08 -19.63
C MET A 6 -6.48 35.65 -18.19
N GLY A 7 -7.22 36.47 -17.44
CA GLY A 7 -7.72 36.12 -16.11
C GLY A 7 -8.66 34.90 -16.10
N VAL A 8 -9.56 34.79 -17.08
CA VAL A 8 -10.47 33.66 -17.23
C VAL A 8 -9.70 32.36 -17.60
N LEU A 9 -8.71 32.43 -18.48
CA LEU A 9 -7.87 31.28 -18.86
C LEU A 9 -7.09 30.74 -17.67
N VAL A 10 -6.53 31.59 -16.80
CA VAL A 10 -5.83 31.17 -15.58
C VAL A 10 -6.80 30.50 -14.59
N MET A 11 -8.01 30.99 -14.42
CA MET A 11 -9.04 30.39 -13.57
C MET A 11 -9.45 28.97 -14.00
N VAL A 12 -9.37 28.64 -15.29
CA VAL A 12 -9.70 27.29 -15.83
C VAL A 12 -8.48 26.39 -15.81
N ALA A 13 -7.28 26.88 -16.09
CA ALA A 13 -6.05 26.08 -16.20
C ALA A 13 -5.61 25.48 -14.85
N VAL A 14 -5.68 26.22 -13.74
CA VAL A 14 -5.23 25.77 -12.40
C VAL A 14 -6.06 24.59 -11.88
N PRO A 15 -7.42 24.60 -11.87
CA PRO A 15 -8.22 23.43 -11.47
C PRO A 15 -7.97 22.19 -12.33
N MET A 16 -7.78 22.36 -13.63
CA MET A 16 -7.46 21.23 -14.55
C MET A 16 -6.11 20.61 -14.24
N ALA A 17 -5.08 21.43 -13.94
CA ALA A 17 -3.77 20.95 -13.55
C ALA A 17 -3.83 20.18 -12.21
N GLN A 18 -4.60 20.65 -11.24
CA GLN A 18 -4.80 19.97 -9.96
C GLN A 18 -5.48 18.60 -10.12
N VAL A 19 -6.49 18.51 -10.98
CA VAL A 19 -7.17 17.24 -11.31
C VAL A 19 -6.20 16.27 -11.99
N ALA A 20 -5.35 16.74 -12.91
CA ALA A 20 -4.35 15.91 -13.58
C ALA A 20 -3.34 15.32 -12.59
N VAL A 21 -2.82 16.13 -11.66
CA VAL A 21 -1.92 15.69 -10.59
C VAL A 21 -2.60 14.67 -9.67
N GLN A 22 -3.85 14.92 -9.30
CA GLN A 22 -4.61 13.99 -8.46
C GLN A 22 -4.82 12.65 -9.16
N ARG A 23 -5.16 12.64 -10.45
CA ARG A 23 -5.31 11.40 -11.24
C ARG A 23 -4.03 10.59 -11.30
N GLU A 24 -2.89 11.24 -11.43
CA GLU A 24 -1.59 10.58 -11.43
C GLU A 24 -1.32 9.94 -10.07
N LYS A 25 -1.49 10.67 -8.97
CA LYS A 25 -1.35 10.13 -7.61
C LYS A 25 -2.31 8.96 -7.34
N GLU A 26 -3.54 9.05 -7.81
CA GLU A 26 -4.52 7.97 -7.68
C GLU A 26 -4.12 6.71 -8.44
N ARG A 27 -3.53 6.88 -9.63
CA ARG A 27 -2.98 5.78 -10.40
C ARG A 27 -1.83 5.10 -9.65
N ASP A 28 -0.92 5.90 -9.12
CA ASP A 28 0.20 5.42 -8.32
C ASP A 28 -0.28 4.69 -7.05
N LEU A 29 -1.33 5.21 -6.40
CA LEU A 29 -1.93 4.57 -5.24
C LEU A 29 -2.51 3.20 -5.57
N ARG A 30 -3.28 3.07 -6.66
CA ARG A 30 -3.82 1.79 -7.11
C ARG A 30 -2.71 0.79 -7.42
N GLN A 31 -1.66 1.23 -8.08
CA GLN A 31 -0.51 0.39 -8.41
C GLN A 31 0.21 -0.08 -7.15
N ALA A 32 0.45 0.82 -6.19
CA ALA A 32 1.09 0.48 -4.93
C ALA A 32 0.26 -0.51 -4.11
N LEU A 33 -1.06 -0.29 -3.99
CA LEU A 33 -1.98 -1.21 -3.31
C LEU A 33 -1.99 -2.59 -3.95
N ALA A 34 -2.09 -2.66 -5.28
CA ALA A 34 -2.06 -3.92 -6.01
C ALA A 34 -0.75 -4.68 -5.79
N GLN A 35 0.38 -3.97 -5.83
CA GLN A 35 1.71 -4.54 -5.61
C GLN A 35 1.88 -5.08 -4.19
N LEU A 36 1.44 -4.34 -3.17
CA LEU A 36 1.50 -4.77 -1.77
C LEU A 36 0.60 -5.98 -1.51
N ARG A 37 -0.65 -5.95 -2.01
CA ARG A 37 -1.61 -7.05 -1.86
C ARG A 37 -1.12 -8.31 -2.55
N GLU A 38 -0.54 -8.21 -3.73
CA GLU A 38 0.08 -9.35 -4.41
C GLU A 38 1.27 -9.92 -3.62
N GLY A 39 2.10 -9.06 -3.03
CA GLY A 39 3.19 -9.46 -2.14
C GLY A 39 2.69 -10.20 -0.90
N LEU A 40 1.65 -9.70 -0.25
CA LEU A 40 0.99 -10.33 0.90
C LEU A 40 0.43 -11.71 0.54
N ASP A 41 -0.24 -11.83 -0.60
CA ASP A 41 -0.80 -13.09 -1.08
C ASP A 41 0.30 -14.10 -1.45
N ALA A 42 1.40 -13.63 -2.04
CA ALA A 42 2.56 -14.48 -2.34
C ALA A 42 3.22 -15.00 -1.06
N TYR A 43 3.34 -14.17 -0.04
CA TYR A 43 3.82 -14.59 1.28
C TYR A 43 2.92 -15.66 1.89
N LYS A 44 1.61 -15.45 1.85
CA LYS A 44 0.61 -16.41 2.35
C LYS A 44 0.73 -17.77 1.63
N ARG A 45 0.84 -17.75 0.30
CA ARG A 45 1.04 -18.99 -0.48
C ARG A 45 2.32 -19.73 -0.08
N ALA A 46 3.42 -18.98 0.12
CA ALA A 46 4.67 -19.59 0.56
C ALA A 46 4.56 -20.21 1.97
N SER A 47 3.82 -19.58 2.88
CA SER A 47 3.55 -20.15 4.21
C SER A 47 2.71 -21.43 4.14
N GLU A 48 1.68 -21.47 3.31
CA GLU A 48 0.84 -22.65 3.06
C GLU A 48 1.61 -23.81 2.42
N GLN A 49 2.62 -23.50 1.63
CA GLN A 49 3.55 -24.46 1.03
C GLN A 49 4.61 -24.99 2.02
N GLY A 50 4.61 -24.53 3.27
CA GLY A 50 5.62 -24.89 4.27
C GLY A 50 7.01 -24.31 4.02
N ARG A 51 7.10 -23.25 3.21
CA ARG A 51 8.35 -22.56 2.92
C ARG A 51 8.70 -21.49 3.95
N ILE A 52 7.70 -21.00 4.68
CA ILE A 52 7.88 -20.03 5.77
C ILE A 52 7.50 -20.72 7.07
N ALA A 53 8.30 -20.49 8.12
CA ALA A 53 7.98 -21.00 9.46
C ALA A 53 6.76 -20.27 10.02
N VAL A 54 5.67 -21.01 10.27
CA VAL A 54 4.43 -20.49 10.83
C VAL A 54 4.21 -21.17 12.18
N ARG A 55 3.93 -20.39 13.22
CA ARG A 55 3.58 -20.90 14.53
C ARG A 55 2.13 -21.35 14.55
N LEU A 56 1.83 -22.29 15.43
CA LEU A 56 0.45 -22.71 15.66
C LEU A 56 -0.40 -21.52 16.09
N GLY A 57 -1.51 -21.29 15.37
CA GLY A 57 -2.42 -20.16 15.61
C GLY A 57 -2.11 -18.88 14.81
N ASP A 58 -0.96 -18.81 14.11
CA ASP A 58 -0.67 -17.71 13.20
C ASP A 58 -1.48 -17.84 11.90
N SER A 59 -1.86 -16.71 11.32
CA SER A 59 -2.65 -16.66 10.08
C SER A 59 -1.87 -17.08 8.82
N GLY A 60 -0.54 -17.08 8.88
CA GLY A 60 0.34 -17.29 7.74
C GLY A 60 0.63 -16.04 6.90
N TYR A 61 0.08 -14.90 7.27
CA TYR A 61 0.46 -13.59 6.73
C TYR A 61 1.70 -13.05 7.44
N PRO A 62 2.44 -12.08 6.84
CA PRO A 62 3.64 -11.53 7.46
C PRO A 62 3.30 -10.75 8.73
N LYS A 63 4.26 -10.66 9.65
CA LYS A 63 4.10 -9.89 10.89
C LYS A 63 4.33 -8.39 10.66
N SER A 64 5.09 -8.04 9.64
CA SER A 64 5.33 -6.66 9.23
C SER A 64 5.38 -6.54 7.71
N LEU A 65 5.11 -5.35 7.17
CA LEU A 65 5.28 -5.08 5.74
C LEU A 65 6.74 -5.25 5.30
N SER A 66 7.68 -4.97 6.17
CA SER A 66 9.12 -5.09 5.89
C SER A 66 9.51 -6.51 5.51
N ASP A 67 8.83 -7.53 6.04
CA ASP A 67 9.08 -8.94 5.73
C ASP A 67 8.98 -9.23 4.21
N LEU A 68 8.19 -8.44 3.48
CA LEU A 68 8.02 -8.62 2.03
C LEU A 68 9.28 -8.27 1.23
N SER A 69 10.11 -7.35 1.74
CA SER A 69 11.28 -6.82 1.02
C SER A 69 12.62 -7.10 1.68
N GLU A 70 12.65 -7.43 2.97
CA GLU A 70 13.89 -7.70 3.71
C GLU A 70 14.39 -9.13 3.53
N GLY A 71 13.53 -10.03 3.10
CA GLY A 71 13.86 -11.43 2.88
C GLY A 71 13.46 -12.34 4.05
N VAL A 72 12.86 -13.47 3.71
CA VAL A 72 12.39 -14.48 4.66
C VAL A 72 13.07 -15.81 4.33
N PRO A 73 13.63 -16.54 5.32
CA PRO A 73 14.30 -17.80 5.06
C PRO A 73 13.35 -18.87 4.50
N ASP A 74 13.72 -19.50 3.39
CA ASP A 74 12.98 -20.64 2.84
C ASP A 74 13.29 -21.89 3.65
N GLN A 75 12.30 -22.40 4.38
CA GLN A 75 12.43 -23.58 5.23
C GLN A 75 12.68 -24.87 4.43
N ARG A 76 12.29 -24.90 3.17
CA ARG A 76 12.52 -26.04 2.26
C ARG A 76 13.89 -26.02 1.60
N SER A 77 14.58 -24.90 1.67
CA SER A 77 15.97 -24.79 1.17
C SER A 77 16.96 -25.33 2.20
N PRO A 78 17.88 -26.23 1.81
CA PRO A 78 18.92 -26.73 2.72
C PRO A 78 19.81 -25.62 3.29
N THR A 79 20.01 -24.54 2.53
CA THR A 79 20.84 -23.38 2.91
C THR A 79 20.03 -22.22 3.49
N LYS A 80 18.71 -22.40 3.70
CA LYS A 80 17.81 -21.35 4.18
C LYS A 80 17.89 -20.07 3.33
N ARG A 81 17.90 -20.23 2.01
CA ARG A 81 17.97 -19.11 1.06
C ARG A 81 16.86 -18.11 1.33
N ALA A 82 17.18 -16.82 1.35
CA ALA A 82 16.20 -15.78 1.51
C ALA A 82 15.25 -15.65 0.31
N MET A 83 13.96 -15.55 0.58
CA MET A 83 12.92 -15.26 -0.41
C MET A 83 12.48 -13.81 -0.26
N TYR A 84 12.31 -13.14 -1.38
CA TYR A 84 11.83 -11.77 -1.45
C TYR A 84 10.49 -11.75 -2.19
N PHE A 85 9.49 -11.11 -1.63
CA PHE A 85 8.16 -11.00 -2.21
C PHE A 85 7.97 -9.67 -2.94
N LEU A 86 8.72 -8.65 -2.55
CA LEU A 86 8.82 -7.36 -3.21
C LEU A 86 10.29 -6.95 -3.31
N ARG A 87 10.63 -6.24 -4.38
CA ARG A 87 11.97 -5.66 -4.55
C ARG A 87 12.20 -4.50 -3.57
N ALA A 88 11.18 -3.69 -3.38
CA ALA A 88 11.14 -2.58 -2.43
C ALA A 88 9.69 -2.31 -2.03
N LEU A 89 9.49 -1.78 -0.84
CA LEU A 89 8.16 -1.36 -0.41
C LEU A 89 7.81 -0.01 -1.06
N PRO A 90 6.67 0.08 -1.76
CA PRO A 90 6.17 1.36 -2.25
C PRO A 90 5.70 2.24 -1.09
N ARG A 91 5.79 3.54 -1.29
CA ARG A 91 5.21 4.53 -0.37
C ARG A 91 3.76 4.80 -0.76
N ASP A 92 2.96 5.22 0.21
CA ASP A 92 1.66 5.80 -0.07
C ASP A 92 1.86 7.16 -0.75
N PRO A 93 1.46 7.34 -2.02
CA PRO A 93 1.62 8.60 -2.73
C PRO A 93 0.76 9.72 -2.14
N MET A 94 -0.24 9.39 -1.32
CA MET A 94 -1.09 10.36 -0.63
C MET A 94 -0.47 10.86 0.67
N ASN A 95 0.62 10.26 1.14
CA ASN A 95 1.33 10.70 2.33
C ASN A 95 2.39 11.74 1.97
N PRO A 96 2.27 12.99 2.46
CA PRO A 96 3.21 14.05 2.12
C PRO A 96 4.54 13.97 2.87
N ASP A 97 4.62 13.18 3.94
CA ASP A 97 5.82 13.06 4.77
C ASP A 97 6.83 12.11 4.14
N THR A 98 7.90 12.67 3.59
CA THR A 98 9.00 11.92 2.97
C THR A 98 10.07 11.47 3.96
N SER A 99 10.00 11.89 5.23
CA SER A 99 10.98 11.56 6.27
C SER A 99 10.78 10.18 6.88
N ILE A 100 9.55 9.67 6.88
CA ILE A 100 9.21 8.34 7.42
C ILE A 100 9.50 7.23 6.41
N LYS A 101 9.70 6.01 6.92
CA LYS A 101 9.95 4.85 6.07
C LYS A 101 8.72 4.46 5.25
N PRO A 102 8.89 3.86 4.06
CA PRO A 102 7.76 3.44 3.22
C PRO A 102 6.71 2.59 3.95
N ALA A 103 7.12 1.64 4.77
CA ALA A 103 6.22 0.80 5.54
C ALA A 103 5.32 1.59 6.51
N GLU A 104 5.82 2.69 7.05
CA GLU A 104 5.11 3.52 8.04
C GLU A 104 4.07 4.45 7.39
N THR A 105 4.11 4.61 6.06
CA THR A 105 3.14 5.44 5.33
C THR A 105 1.77 4.80 5.23
N TRP A 106 1.68 3.47 5.37
CA TRP A 106 0.46 2.70 5.21
C TRP A 106 -0.28 2.46 6.52
N GLY A 107 -1.60 2.43 6.46
CA GLY A 107 -2.43 1.83 7.49
C GLY A 107 -2.41 0.31 7.34
N LEU A 108 -2.40 -0.41 8.45
CA LEU A 108 -2.32 -1.87 8.49
C LEU A 108 -3.63 -2.45 9.00
N ARG A 109 -4.07 -3.52 8.36
CA ARG A 109 -5.21 -4.32 8.79
C ARG A 109 -4.77 -5.75 9.07
N SER A 110 -5.10 -6.27 10.25
CA SER A 110 -4.85 -7.67 10.58
C SER A 110 -5.93 -8.59 9.99
N TYR A 111 -5.60 -9.86 9.87
CA TYR A 111 -6.54 -10.90 9.41
C TYR A 111 -7.79 -10.99 10.30
N ALA A 112 -7.64 -10.77 11.60
CA ALA A 112 -8.72 -10.85 12.58
C ALA A 112 -9.66 -9.64 12.57
N SER A 113 -9.28 -8.52 11.92
CA SER A 113 -10.10 -7.30 11.90
C SER A 113 -11.03 -7.24 10.69
N PRO A 114 -12.24 -6.66 10.81
CA PRO A 114 -13.17 -6.54 9.71
C PRO A 114 -12.75 -5.46 8.71
N PRO A 115 -13.21 -5.52 7.45
CA PRO A 115 -12.83 -4.56 6.41
C PRO A 115 -13.38 -3.15 6.62
N ASP A 116 -14.49 -3.01 7.30
CA ASP A 116 -15.14 -1.73 7.62
C ASP A 116 -14.57 -1.04 8.86
N ASP A 117 -13.81 -1.77 9.68
CA ASP A 117 -13.09 -1.26 10.84
C ASP A 117 -11.68 -1.88 10.91
N PRO A 118 -10.76 -1.47 10.01
CA PRO A 118 -9.42 -2.06 9.95
C PRO A 118 -8.59 -1.69 11.19
N GLN A 119 -8.10 -2.71 11.89
CA GLN A 119 -7.26 -2.58 13.07
C GLN A 119 -5.94 -3.31 12.85
N GLU A 120 -4.87 -2.75 13.40
CA GLU A 120 -3.59 -3.44 13.50
C GLU A 120 -3.67 -4.63 14.45
N GLY A 121 -2.86 -5.64 14.21
CA GLY A 121 -2.78 -6.83 15.04
C GLY A 121 -1.41 -7.51 14.93
N THR A 122 -1.39 -8.82 15.14
CA THR A 122 -0.16 -9.63 15.12
C THR A 122 0.39 -9.89 13.72
N ASP A 123 -0.40 -9.62 12.69
CA ASP A 123 -0.07 -9.86 11.29
C ASP A 123 -0.52 -8.70 10.41
N VAL A 124 -0.09 -8.72 9.15
CA VAL A 124 -0.52 -7.78 8.11
C VAL A 124 -1.26 -8.55 7.03
N PHE A 125 -2.58 -8.45 7.04
CA PHE A 125 -3.45 -9.07 6.04
C PHE A 125 -3.70 -8.15 4.86
N ASP A 126 -3.90 -6.86 5.11
CA ASP A 126 -4.15 -5.83 4.09
C ASP A 126 -3.57 -4.49 4.52
N VAL A 127 -3.49 -3.58 3.57
CA VAL A 127 -3.01 -2.21 3.75
C VAL A 127 -4.00 -1.21 3.19
N TYR A 128 -3.99 -0.01 3.70
CA TYR A 128 -4.81 1.09 3.22
C TYR A 128 -4.07 2.43 3.34
N SER A 129 -4.48 3.41 2.53
CA SER A 129 -3.98 4.77 2.67
C SER A 129 -4.53 5.42 3.94
N LYS A 130 -3.66 6.09 4.70
CA LYS A 130 -4.06 6.87 5.89
C LYS A 130 -4.69 8.23 5.55
N SER A 131 -4.71 8.60 4.26
CA SER A 131 -5.27 9.88 3.83
C SER A 131 -6.76 9.97 4.15
N ALA A 132 -7.18 11.10 4.71
CA ALA A 132 -8.58 11.42 4.94
C ALA A 132 -9.31 11.96 3.70
N GLN A 133 -8.59 12.15 2.59
CA GLN A 133 -9.12 12.72 1.36
C GLN A 133 -9.97 11.71 0.60
N VAL A 134 -10.82 12.24 -0.28
CA VAL A 134 -11.72 11.48 -1.14
C VAL A 134 -11.18 11.47 -2.56
N GLY A 135 -11.26 10.32 -3.22
CA GLY A 135 -10.86 10.17 -4.61
C GLY A 135 -11.78 10.89 -5.57
N LEU A 136 -11.34 11.06 -6.82
CA LEU A 136 -12.15 11.65 -7.89
C LEU A 136 -13.42 10.84 -8.19
N ASN A 137 -13.44 9.56 -7.84
CA ASN A 137 -14.60 8.68 -7.92
C ASN A 137 -15.58 8.81 -6.73
N GLY A 138 -15.33 9.71 -5.79
CA GLY A 138 -16.13 9.92 -4.60
C GLY A 138 -15.88 8.93 -3.46
N VAL A 139 -14.96 7.98 -3.62
CA VAL A 139 -14.61 6.98 -2.58
C VAL A 139 -13.38 7.46 -1.80
N PRO A 140 -13.42 7.49 -0.46
CA PRO A 140 -12.26 7.82 0.36
C PRO A 140 -11.07 6.89 0.07
N TYR A 141 -9.85 7.44 0.01
CA TYR A 141 -8.65 6.66 -0.30
C TYR A 141 -8.41 5.50 0.67
N ARG A 142 -8.78 5.67 1.92
CA ARG A 142 -8.67 4.60 2.92
C ARG A 142 -9.57 3.39 2.67
N GLN A 143 -10.50 3.49 1.73
CA GLN A 143 -11.39 2.39 1.32
C GLN A 143 -11.01 1.74 -0.01
N TRP A 144 -9.93 2.19 -0.63
CA TRP A 144 -9.46 1.67 -1.93
C TRP A 144 -8.81 0.29 -1.86
#